data_06454a8b2457e8f96fafcf9165b458b1
#
_entry.id   06454a8b2457e8f96fafcf9165b458b1
#
_cell.length_a   1.000
_cell.length_b   1.000
_cell.length_c   1.000
_cell.angle_alpha   90.00
_cell.angle_beta   90.00
_cell.angle_gamma   90.00
#
_symmetry.space_group_name_H-M   'P 1'
#
loop_
_entity.id
_entity.type
_entity.pdbx_description
1 polymer ?
#
loop_
_entity_poly.entity_id
_entity_poly.type
_entity_poly.pdbx_seq_one_letter_code
_entity_poly.pdbx_strand_id
1 'polypeptide(L)'
;MQIRALSPEETKEKIAREVDEITRQEPSGAKKPDKPSGPVQAGERARYISEYYDVERAVIESFEKRLSDRKEYEIKPQTEIGDRLHLDMLLLSRDNGLRSDKIIEIKYFRNGLNGKYVFDIVRQMNTCLCRYRGLTGRRAAPVLLIVHNRERDSAESAARFGDRIRSAAEGLPDMEELKTRLIDRSEIGMFDPRELVAQ
;
A
#
# COMPACT_ATOMS: atom_id res chain seq x y z
N MET A 1 -5.77 5.87 -23.29
CA MET A 1 -5.35 5.00 -22.16
C MET A 1 -6.58 4.66 -21.34
N GLN A 2 -6.80 3.37 -21.04
CA GLN A 2 -7.94 2.92 -20.25
C GLN A 2 -7.55 2.81 -18.78
N ILE A 3 -8.31 3.47 -17.92
CA ILE A 3 -8.26 3.32 -16.46
C ILE A 3 -9.57 2.64 -16.07
N ARG A 4 -9.50 1.47 -15.44
CA ARG A 4 -10.68 0.74 -14.97
C ARG A 4 -10.55 0.37 -13.49
N ALA A 5 -11.67 0.20 -12.82
CA ALA A 5 -11.70 -0.40 -11.49
C ALA A 5 -11.48 -1.92 -11.59
N LEU A 6 -10.75 -2.48 -10.62
CA LEU A 6 -10.65 -3.93 -10.45
C LEU A 6 -11.97 -4.50 -9.94
N SER A 7 -12.30 -5.71 -10.36
CA SER A 7 -13.40 -6.46 -9.75
C SER A 7 -13.03 -6.90 -8.33
N PRO A 8 -13.99 -7.28 -7.48
CA PRO A 8 -13.71 -7.82 -6.15
C PRO A 8 -12.82 -9.07 -6.18
N GLU A 9 -12.96 -9.90 -7.22
CA GLU A 9 -12.15 -11.10 -7.41
C GLU A 9 -10.71 -10.74 -7.76
N GLU A 10 -10.50 -9.83 -8.71
CA GLU A 10 -9.17 -9.34 -9.10
C GLU A 10 -8.45 -8.66 -7.91
N THR A 11 -9.19 -7.92 -7.09
CA THR A 11 -8.68 -7.30 -5.86
C THR A 11 -8.20 -8.37 -4.87
N LYS A 12 -9.01 -9.42 -4.65
CA LYS A 12 -8.63 -10.54 -3.77
C LYS A 12 -7.41 -11.30 -4.28
N GLU A 13 -7.30 -11.52 -5.59
CA GLU A 13 -6.12 -12.16 -6.20
C GLU A 13 -4.86 -11.32 -6.04
N LYS A 14 -4.98 -9.99 -6.18
CA LYS A 14 -3.89 -9.06 -5.92
C LYS A 14 -3.43 -9.17 -4.46
N ILE A 15 -4.35 -9.06 -3.49
CA ILE A 15 -4.07 -9.17 -2.07
C ILE A 15 -3.46 -10.54 -1.73
N ALA A 16 -3.96 -11.63 -2.34
CA ALA A 16 -3.41 -12.96 -2.10
C ALA A 16 -1.93 -13.05 -2.49
N ARG A 17 -1.54 -12.43 -3.61
CA ARG A 17 -0.13 -12.35 -4.04
C ARG A 17 0.71 -11.53 -3.05
N GLU A 18 0.20 -10.41 -2.57
CA GLU A 18 0.89 -9.58 -1.58
C GLU A 18 1.09 -10.30 -0.24
N VAL A 19 0.05 -10.99 0.24
CA VAL A 19 0.14 -11.82 1.46
C VAL A 19 1.18 -12.93 1.29
N ASP A 20 1.25 -13.57 0.13
CA ASP A 20 2.24 -14.60 -0.15
C ASP A 20 3.67 -14.01 -0.18
N GLU A 21 3.87 -12.83 -0.73
CA GLU A 21 5.15 -12.13 -0.70
C GLU A 21 5.57 -11.79 0.74
N ILE A 22 4.66 -11.20 1.51
CA ILE A 22 4.89 -10.86 2.91
C ILE A 22 5.23 -12.12 3.73
N THR A 23 4.50 -13.18 3.57
CA THR A 23 4.67 -14.41 4.36
C THR A 23 5.95 -15.18 4.01
N ARG A 24 6.42 -15.12 2.77
CA ARG A 24 7.69 -15.77 2.36
C ARG A 24 8.92 -15.20 3.03
N GLN A 25 8.88 -13.95 3.41
CA GLN A 25 10.03 -13.24 3.98
C GLN A 25 9.97 -13.18 5.51
N GLU A 26 8.88 -13.63 6.16
CA GLU A 26 8.84 -13.73 7.60
C GLU A 26 9.91 -14.71 8.09
N PRO A 27 10.75 -14.33 9.08
CA PRO A 27 11.75 -15.25 9.62
C PRO A 27 11.02 -16.42 10.26
N SER A 28 11.13 -17.59 9.66
CA SER A 28 10.67 -18.83 10.27
C SER A 28 11.45 -19.03 11.56
N GLY A 29 10.92 -18.57 12.68
CA GLY A 29 11.43 -18.88 14.01
C GLY A 29 11.17 -20.34 14.42
N ALA A 30 10.78 -21.19 13.51
CA ALA A 30 10.63 -22.62 13.68
C ALA A 30 11.21 -23.33 12.46
N LYS A 31 11.95 -24.43 12.71
CA LYS A 31 12.52 -25.35 11.72
C LYS A 31 11.69 -25.37 10.44
N LYS A 32 12.35 -25.15 9.28
CA LYS A 32 11.74 -25.38 7.96
C LYS A 32 10.92 -26.66 8.00
N PRO A 33 9.62 -26.62 7.84
CA PRO A 33 8.90 -27.84 7.49
C PRO A 33 9.19 -28.09 6.02
N ASP A 34 9.80 -29.21 5.71
CA ASP A 34 9.77 -29.77 4.38
C ASP A 34 8.29 -29.95 4.00
N LYS A 35 7.87 -29.22 2.97
CA LYS A 35 6.55 -29.12 2.35
C LYS A 35 5.49 -28.24 3.06
N PRO A 36 4.98 -27.22 2.35
CA PRO A 36 3.79 -26.48 2.78
C PRO A 36 2.54 -27.30 2.52
N SER A 37 1.55 -27.07 3.33
CA SER A 37 0.15 -27.42 3.16
C SER A 37 -0.40 -28.53 4.06
N GLY A 38 -0.56 -28.13 5.34
CA GLY A 38 -1.65 -28.71 6.12
C GLY A 38 -2.87 -27.79 6.12
N PRO A 39 -4.07 -28.27 6.40
CA PRO A 39 -5.32 -27.49 6.41
C PRO A 39 -5.29 -26.23 7.32
N VAL A 40 -4.46 -26.24 8.37
CA VAL A 40 -4.30 -25.11 9.31
C VAL A 40 -3.61 -23.91 8.64
N GLN A 41 -2.57 -24.16 7.84
CA GLN A 41 -1.86 -23.07 7.13
C GLN A 41 -2.74 -22.44 6.03
N ALA A 42 -3.56 -23.23 5.36
CA ALA A 42 -4.53 -22.73 4.37
C ALA A 42 -5.59 -21.83 5.02
N GLY A 43 -6.09 -22.20 6.21
CA GLY A 43 -7.04 -21.40 6.96
C GLY A 43 -6.46 -20.08 7.46
N GLU A 44 -5.22 -20.10 7.96
CA GLU A 44 -4.52 -18.87 8.40
C GLU A 44 -4.23 -17.91 7.23
N ARG A 45 -3.81 -18.45 6.09
CA ARG A 45 -3.61 -17.66 4.87
C ARG A 45 -4.91 -17.01 4.41
N ALA A 46 -6.01 -17.76 4.35
CA ALA A 46 -7.32 -17.25 3.95
C ALA A 46 -7.80 -16.14 4.91
N ARG A 47 -7.58 -16.32 6.21
CA ARG A 47 -7.87 -15.31 7.22
C ARG A 47 -7.04 -14.05 7.03
N TYR A 48 -5.74 -14.17 6.74
CA TYR A 48 -4.87 -13.02 6.49
C TYR A 48 -5.34 -12.25 5.24
N ILE A 49 -5.66 -12.95 4.16
CA ILE A 49 -6.19 -12.31 2.93
C ILE A 49 -7.49 -11.54 3.24
N SER A 50 -8.40 -12.13 4.02
CA SER A 50 -9.64 -11.47 4.40
C SER A 50 -9.38 -10.23 5.27
N GLU A 51 -8.51 -10.33 6.27
CA GLU A 51 -8.14 -9.20 7.13
C GLU A 51 -7.45 -8.08 6.34
N TYR A 52 -6.60 -8.43 5.37
CA TYR A 52 -5.92 -7.46 4.51
C TYR A 52 -6.93 -6.72 3.65
N TYR A 53 -7.86 -7.45 3.04
CA TYR A 53 -8.95 -6.88 2.24
C TYR A 53 -9.80 -5.89 3.05
N ASP A 54 -10.16 -6.25 4.28
CA ASP A 54 -10.95 -5.39 5.17
C ASP A 54 -10.17 -4.12 5.56
N VAL A 55 -8.86 -4.24 5.81
CA VAL A 55 -7.98 -3.10 6.10
C VAL A 55 -7.87 -2.16 4.90
N GLU A 56 -7.58 -2.68 3.71
CA GLU A 56 -7.53 -1.87 2.49
C GLU A 56 -8.83 -1.12 2.26
N ARG A 57 -9.97 -1.82 2.37
CA ARG A 57 -11.29 -1.23 2.21
C ARG A 57 -11.55 -0.11 3.22
N ALA A 58 -11.24 -0.33 4.49
CA ALA A 58 -11.43 0.67 5.54
C ALA A 58 -10.57 1.93 5.30
N VAL A 59 -9.33 1.76 4.82
CA VAL A 59 -8.47 2.88 4.44
C VAL A 59 -9.06 3.64 3.25
N ILE A 60 -9.49 2.94 2.19
CA ILE A 60 -10.11 3.54 1.01
C ILE A 60 -11.37 4.34 1.39
N GLU A 61 -12.25 3.75 2.20
CA GLU A 61 -13.46 4.42 2.71
C GLU A 61 -13.12 5.71 3.50
N SER A 62 -12.00 5.70 4.25
CA SER A 62 -11.52 6.91 4.95
C SER A 62 -11.12 8.02 3.98
N PHE A 63 -10.46 7.68 2.87
CA PHE A 63 -10.14 8.64 1.82
C PHE A 63 -11.39 9.18 1.13
N GLU A 64 -12.28 8.31 0.71
CA GLU A 64 -13.52 8.70 0.04
C GLU A 64 -14.35 9.62 0.92
N LYS A 65 -14.53 9.27 2.20
CA LYS A 65 -15.32 10.06 3.14
C LYS A 65 -14.71 11.43 3.43
N ARG A 66 -13.38 11.50 3.64
CA ARG A 66 -12.72 12.72 4.12
C ARG A 66 -12.22 13.63 3.01
N LEU A 67 -12.16 13.12 1.78
CA LEU A 67 -11.80 13.89 0.59
C LEU A 67 -12.98 14.14 -0.35
N SER A 68 -14.21 13.77 0.05
CA SER A 68 -15.42 13.93 -0.77
C SER A 68 -15.70 15.38 -1.18
N ASP A 69 -15.28 16.34 -0.35
CA ASP A 69 -15.39 17.79 -0.59
C ASP A 69 -14.22 18.36 -1.41
N ARG A 70 -13.16 17.59 -1.59
CA ARG A 70 -11.97 17.99 -2.34
C ARG A 70 -12.17 17.83 -3.84
N LYS A 71 -12.43 18.95 -4.51
CA LYS A 71 -12.61 18.98 -5.99
C LYS A 71 -11.31 18.85 -6.78
N GLU A 72 -10.17 18.95 -6.10
CA GLU A 72 -8.85 18.93 -6.76
C GLU A 72 -8.47 17.54 -7.30
N TYR A 73 -9.02 16.49 -6.70
CA TYR A 73 -8.72 15.11 -7.08
C TYR A 73 -9.98 14.32 -7.40
N GLU A 74 -9.84 13.39 -8.33
CA GLU A 74 -10.77 12.28 -8.54
C GLU A 74 -10.18 11.03 -7.91
N ILE A 75 -10.90 10.41 -6.97
CA ILE A 75 -10.47 9.20 -6.27
C ILE A 75 -10.79 7.98 -7.12
N LYS A 76 -9.81 7.16 -7.42
CA LYS A 76 -9.91 5.91 -8.15
C LYS A 76 -9.38 4.78 -7.27
N PRO A 77 -10.23 4.10 -6.49
CA PRO A 77 -9.81 2.96 -5.70
C PRO A 77 -9.61 1.73 -6.58
N GLN A 78 -8.77 0.80 -6.14
CA GLN A 78 -8.54 -0.50 -6.76
C GLN A 78 -8.50 -0.42 -8.29
N THR A 79 -7.47 0.23 -8.80
CA THR A 79 -7.42 0.67 -10.20
C THR A 79 -6.41 -0.11 -11.01
N GLU A 80 -6.78 -0.48 -12.23
CA GLU A 80 -5.86 -0.97 -13.25
C GLU A 80 -5.66 0.06 -14.35
N ILE A 81 -4.41 0.24 -14.75
CA ILE A 81 -3.99 1.12 -15.84
C ILE A 81 -3.28 0.31 -16.91
N GLY A 82 -3.84 0.33 -18.13
CA GLY A 82 -3.42 -0.61 -19.15
C GLY A 82 -3.59 -2.04 -18.65
N ASP A 83 -2.91 -3.02 -19.24
CA ASP A 83 -3.20 -4.43 -18.95
C ASP A 83 -2.45 -5.00 -17.73
N ARG A 84 -1.74 -4.19 -16.92
CA ARG A 84 -0.84 -4.77 -15.90
C ARG A 84 -0.43 -3.87 -14.75
N LEU A 85 -0.86 -2.63 -14.66
CA LEU A 85 -0.51 -1.78 -13.53
C LEU A 85 -1.68 -1.69 -12.57
N HIS A 86 -1.62 -2.46 -11.49
CA HIS A 86 -2.62 -2.45 -10.42
C HIS A 86 -2.19 -1.49 -9.33
N LEU A 87 -3.10 -0.63 -8.88
CA LEU A 87 -2.90 0.36 -7.84
C LEU A 87 -3.97 0.16 -6.77
N ASP A 88 -3.59 0.31 -5.50
CA ASP A 88 -4.56 0.29 -4.40
C ASP A 88 -5.48 1.50 -4.49
N MET A 89 -4.89 2.67 -4.76
CA MET A 89 -5.67 3.87 -5.00
C MET A 89 -4.87 4.87 -5.83
N LEU A 90 -5.57 5.53 -6.75
CA LEU A 90 -5.05 6.63 -7.53
C LEU A 90 -5.90 7.88 -7.27
N LEU A 91 -5.25 8.99 -6.90
CA LEU A 91 -5.86 10.30 -6.88
C LEU A 91 -5.44 11.04 -8.15
N LEU A 92 -6.37 11.15 -9.10
CA LEU A 92 -6.15 11.90 -10.34
C LEU A 92 -6.35 13.39 -10.08
N SER A 93 -5.32 14.19 -10.32
CA SER A 93 -5.42 15.64 -10.29
C SER A 93 -6.31 16.16 -11.41
N ARG A 94 -7.25 17.05 -11.06
CA ARG A 94 -8.12 17.73 -12.01
C ARG A 94 -7.53 19.03 -12.53
N ASP A 95 -6.40 19.46 -12.00
CA ASP A 95 -5.76 20.76 -12.27
C ASP A 95 -4.82 20.73 -13.50
N ASN A 96 -5.14 19.98 -14.56
CA ASN A 96 -4.43 19.97 -15.85
C ASN A 96 -2.90 20.12 -15.78
N GLY A 97 -2.26 19.44 -14.82
CA GLY A 97 -0.80 19.39 -14.68
C GLY A 97 -0.18 20.36 -13.68
N LEU A 98 -0.96 21.21 -13.01
CA LEU A 98 -0.46 22.07 -11.92
C LEU A 98 -0.13 21.26 -10.67
N ARG A 99 -0.79 20.12 -10.46
CA ARG A 99 -0.54 19.20 -9.35
C ARG A 99 -0.22 17.82 -9.87
N SER A 100 0.68 17.12 -9.19
CA SER A 100 0.93 15.71 -9.47
C SER A 100 -0.27 14.87 -9.07
N ASP A 101 -0.56 13.81 -9.83
CA ASP A 101 -1.40 12.72 -9.36
C ASP A 101 -0.78 12.12 -8.08
N LYS A 102 -1.53 11.32 -7.33
CA LYS A 102 -0.96 10.60 -6.19
C LYS A 102 -1.27 9.12 -6.32
N ILE A 103 -0.23 8.30 -6.20
CA ILE A 103 -0.36 6.85 -6.12
C ILE A 103 -0.22 6.47 -4.65
N ILE A 104 -1.26 5.84 -4.14
CA ILE A 104 -1.32 5.40 -2.75
C ILE A 104 -1.22 3.89 -2.73
N GLU A 105 -0.21 3.40 -2.04
CA GLU A 105 0.04 1.99 -1.80
C GLU A 105 -0.23 1.68 -0.33
N ILE A 106 -1.00 0.65 -0.06
CA ILE A 106 -1.41 0.24 1.28
C ILE A 106 -0.74 -1.10 1.60
N LYS A 107 0.00 -1.18 2.69
CA LYS A 107 0.61 -2.42 3.16
C LYS A 107 0.14 -2.74 4.57
N TYR A 108 -0.37 -3.96 4.76
CA TYR A 108 -0.81 -4.43 6.07
C TYR A 108 0.11 -5.50 6.64
N PHE A 109 0.68 -5.22 7.80
CA PHE A 109 1.55 -6.12 8.56
C PHE A 109 0.81 -6.69 9.77
N ARG A 110 0.22 -7.87 9.60
CA ARG A 110 -0.54 -8.57 10.63
C ARG A 110 0.33 -9.01 11.81
N ASN A 111 1.53 -9.51 11.51
CA ASN A 111 2.42 -10.15 12.48
C ASN A 111 3.51 -9.22 13.02
N GLY A 112 3.42 -7.93 12.73
CA GLY A 112 4.38 -6.91 13.12
C GLY A 112 5.30 -6.47 11.97
N LEU A 113 5.88 -5.29 12.14
CA LEU A 113 6.71 -4.62 11.14
C LEU A 113 8.03 -5.37 10.93
N ASN A 114 8.27 -5.80 9.70
CA ASN A 114 9.51 -6.49 9.35
C ASN A 114 10.35 -5.63 8.40
N GLY A 115 11.45 -5.09 8.91
CA GLY A 115 12.34 -4.20 8.15
C GLY A 115 13.00 -4.83 6.92
N LYS A 116 12.92 -6.14 6.71
CA LYS A 116 13.43 -6.80 5.50
C LYS A 116 12.62 -6.44 4.26
N TYR A 117 11.33 -6.11 4.45
CA TYR A 117 10.43 -5.72 3.35
C TYR A 117 10.63 -4.33 2.82
N VAL A 118 11.26 -3.46 3.59
CA VAL A 118 11.33 -2.04 3.28
C VAL A 118 11.88 -1.79 1.87
N PHE A 119 12.98 -2.45 1.52
CA PHE A 119 13.59 -2.27 0.20
C PHE A 119 12.68 -2.73 -0.94
N ASP A 120 11.99 -3.85 -0.75
CA ASP A 120 11.09 -4.39 -1.77
C ASP A 120 9.89 -3.49 -1.98
N ILE A 121 9.26 -3.01 -0.89
CA ILE A 121 8.13 -2.08 -0.94
C ILE A 121 8.51 -0.79 -1.68
N VAL A 122 9.64 -0.19 -1.29
CA VAL A 122 10.12 1.06 -1.89
C VAL A 122 10.46 0.87 -3.36
N ARG A 123 11.12 -0.24 -3.71
CA ARG A 123 11.45 -0.59 -5.09
C ARG A 123 10.20 -0.85 -5.94
N GLN A 124 9.21 -1.55 -5.39
CA GLN A 124 7.93 -1.79 -6.06
C GLN A 124 7.21 -0.47 -6.32
N MET A 125 7.14 0.43 -5.34
CA MET A 125 6.56 1.76 -5.50
C MET A 125 7.27 2.57 -6.59
N ASN A 126 8.62 2.61 -6.58
CA ASN A 126 9.40 3.30 -7.61
C ASN A 126 9.12 2.72 -9.01
N THR A 127 9.07 1.39 -9.13
CA THR A 127 8.72 0.72 -10.38
C THR A 127 7.31 1.08 -10.84
N CYS A 128 6.36 1.14 -9.90
CA CYS A 128 4.99 1.55 -10.16
C CYS A 128 4.92 2.97 -10.73
N LEU A 129 5.63 3.93 -10.11
CA LEU A 129 5.69 5.32 -10.59
C LEU A 129 6.28 5.45 -12.00
N CYS A 130 7.39 4.75 -12.26
CA CYS A 130 8.01 4.73 -13.59
C CYS A 130 7.03 4.17 -14.64
N ARG A 131 6.34 3.08 -14.33
CA ARG A 131 5.33 2.50 -15.23
C ARG A 131 4.14 3.41 -15.41
N TYR A 132 3.63 4.02 -14.34
CA TYR A 132 2.55 5.00 -14.41
C TYR A 132 2.90 6.14 -15.36
N ARG A 133 4.07 6.74 -15.18
CA ARG A 133 4.56 7.81 -16.06
C ARG A 133 4.70 7.35 -17.51
N GLY A 134 5.25 6.15 -17.73
CA GLY A 134 5.37 5.58 -19.08
C GLY A 134 4.04 5.35 -19.77
N LEU A 135 3.00 4.91 -19.03
CA LEU A 135 1.67 4.64 -19.57
C LEU A 135 0.82 5.89 -19.76
N THR A 136 0.99 6.89 -18.89
CA THR A 136 0.08 8.04 -18.84
C THR A 136 0.69 9.34 -19.36
N GLY A 137 2.01 9.44 -19.39
CA GLY A 137 2.74 10.68 -19.58
C GLY A 137 2.63 11.66 -18.40
N ARG A 138 1.96 11.28 -17.30
CA ARG A 138 1.71 12.11 -16.12
C ARG A 138 2.70 11.78 -15.00
N ARG A 139 2.96 12.75 -14.14
CA ARG A 139 3.71 12.55 -12.90
C ARG A 139 2.77 12.20 -11.76
N ALA A 140 3.23 11.34 -10.86
CA ALA A 140 2.51 11.04 -9.63
C ALA A 140 3.46 11.10 -8.44
N ALA A 141 2.98 11.67 -7.32
CA ALA A 141 3.69 11.63 -6.04
C ALA A 141 3.33 10.34 -5.29
N PRO A 142 4.31 9.61 -4.76
CA PRO A 142 4.08 8.39 -4.02
C PRO A 142 3.58 8.65 -2.60
N VAL A 143 2.62 7.84 -2.17
CA VAL A 143 2.12 7.81 -0.78
C VAL A 143 2.10 6.36 -0.33
N LEU A 144 2.82 6.05 0.74
CA LEU A 144 2.90 4.72 1.31
C LEU A 144 2.21 4.68 2.68
N LEU A 145 1.14 3.93 2.77
CA LEU A 145 0.41 3.70 4.02
C LEU A 145 0.77 2.32 4.55
N ILE A 146 1.32 2.30 5.75
CA ILE A 146 1.66 1.08 6.46
C ILE A 146 0.67 0.91 7.60
N VAL A 147 -0.17 -0.10 7.51
CA VAL A 147 -1.06 -0.48 8.61
C VAL A 147 -0.43 -1.62 9.38
N HIS A 148 -0.37 -1.47 10.69
CA HIS A 148 0.24 -2.46 11.58
C HIS A 148 -0.61 -2.69 12.83
N ASN A 149 -0.21 -3.63 13.68
CA ASN A 149 -0.86 -3.88 14.95
C ASN A 149 0.06 -3.42 16.09
N ARG A 150 -0.34 -2.38 16.83
CA ARG A 150 0.41 -1.82 17.96
C ARG A 150 0.68 -2.84 19.07
N GLU A 151 -0.12 -3.87 19.21
CA GLU A 151 0.14 -4.95 20.17
C GLU A 151 1.41 -5.74 19.83
N ARG A 152 1.85 -5.70 18.57
CA ARG A 152 3.05 -6.40 18.05
C ARG A 152 4.23 -5.47 17.88
N ASP A 153 4.00 -4.17 17.74
CA ASP A 153 5.00 -3.18 17.39
C ASP A 153 5.07 -2.06 18.43
N SER A 154 6.24 -1.86 19.02
CA SER A 154 6.49 -0.68 19.84
C SER A 154 6.55 0.60 18.98
N ALA A 155 6.31 1.76 19.60
CA ALA A 155 6.46 3.06 18.92
C ALA A 155 7.88 3.24 18.34
N GLU A 156 8.91 2.74 19.05
CA GLU A 156 10.30 2.78 18.58
C GLU A 156 10.52 1.87 17.34
N SER A 157 9.89 0.69 17.31
CA SER A 157 9.93 -0.20 16.14
C SER A 157 9.28 0.46 14.93
N ALA A 158 8.13 1.11 15.13
CA ALA A 158 7.42 1.84 14.07
C ALA A 158 8.27 3.02 13.55
N ALA A 159 8.88 3.80 14.44
CA ALA A 159 9.76 4.90 14.05
C ALA A 159 10.95 4.40 13.23
N ARG A 160 11.66 3.37 13.70
CA ARG A 160 12.78 2.74 12.96
C ARG A 160 12.36 2.19 11.59
N PHE A 161 11.16 1.66 11.49
CA PHE A 161 10.63 1.19 10.20
C PHE A 161 10.41 2.36 9.23
N GLY A 162 9.83 3.47 9.72
CA GLY A 162 9.67 4.71 8.94
C GLY A 162 11.00 5.29 8.46
N ASP A 163 12.02 5.33 9.34
CA ASP A 163 13.36 5.81 8.97
C ASP A 163 14.01 4.94 7.88
N ARG A 164 13.84 3.63 7.97
CA ARG A 164 14.34 2.71 6.93
C ARG A 164 13.65 2.94 5.58
N ILE A 165 12.34 3.22 5.56
CA ILE A 165 11.63 3.56 4.32
C ILE A 165 12.23 4.83 3.73
N ARG A 166 12.45 5.85 4.53
CA ARG A 166 13.03 7.12 4.09
C ARG A 166 14.42 6.90 3.49
N SER A 167 15.29 6.19 4.20
CA SER A 167 16.64 5.86 3.71
C SER A 167 16.64 5.00 2.45
N ALA A 168 15.70 4.07 2.33
CA ALA A 168 15.59 3.24 1.13
C ALA A 168 15.09 4.03 -0.10
N ALA A 169 14.34 5.11 0.10
CA ALA A 169 13.84 5.98 -0.96
C ALA A 169 14.87 7.00 -1.43
N GLU A 170 15.91 7.29 -0.61
CA GLU A 170 16.96 8.23 -0.95
C GLU A 170 17.67 7.86 -2.26
N GLY A 171 17.77 8.83 -3.18
CA GLY A 171 18.42 8.65 -4.47
C GLY A 171 17.62 7.86 -5.52
N LEU A 172 16.41 7.42 -5.21
CA LEU A 172 15.54 6.81 -6.22
C LEU A 172 14.75 7.87 -6.98
N PRO A 173 14.71 7.79 -8.33
CA PRO A 173 13.92 8.70 -9.15
C PRO A 173 12.43 8.66 -8.74
N ASP A 174 11.78 9.82 -8.77
CA ASP A 174 10.35 9.97 -8.48
C ASP A 174 9.95 9.65 -7.01
N MET A 175 10.91 9.31 -6.13
CA MET A 175 10.64 9.01 -4.71
C MET A 175 10.96 10.19 -3.77
N GLU A 176 11.44 11.31 -4.29
CA GLU A 176 11.80 12.51 -3.51
C GLU A 176 10.60 13.07 -2.73
N GLU A 177 9.39 12.92 -3.28
CA GLU A 177 8.13 13.37 -2.66
C GLU A 177 7.42 12.25 -1.87
N LEU A 178 8.10 11.14 -1.57
CA LEU A 178 7.49 10.04 -0.83
C LEU A 178 6.95 10.51 0.51
N LYS A 179 5.65 10.40 0.66
CA LYS A 179 4.97 10.54 1.96
C LYS A 179 4.68 9.15 2.52
N THR A 180 5.10 8.94 3.76
CA THR A 180 4.86 7.67 4.46
C THR A 180 4.07 7.92 5.73
N ARG A 181 3.05 7.10 5.98
CA ARG A 181 2.30 7.11 7.23
C ARG A 181 2.17 5.70 7.78
N LEU A 182 2.53 5.54 9.04
CA LEU A 182 2.26 4.33 9.79
C LEU A 182 0.98 4.55 10.60
N ILE A 183 0.06 3.59 10.54
CA ILE A 183 -1.27 3.69 11.16
C ILE A 183 -1.49 2.39 11.94
N ASP A 184 -1.87 2.50 13.21
CA ASP A 184 -2.37 1.35 13.93
C ASP A 184 -3.72 0.92 13.34
N ARG A 185 -3.93 -0.39 13.21
CA ARG A 185 -5.18 -0.93 12.66
C ARG A 185 -6.43 -0.39 13.37
N SER A 186 -6.36 -0.19 14.69
CA SER A 186 -7.47 0.35 15.47
C SER A 186 -7.75 1.84 15.22
N GLU A 187 -6.79 2.55 14.64
CA GLU A 187 -6.85 4.00 14.39
C GLU A 187 -7.30 4.35 12.95
N ILE A 188 -7.54 3.36 12.07
CA ILE A 188 -7.92 3.61 10.66
C ILE A 188 -9.15 4.54 10.56
N GLY A 189 -10.17 4.34 11.39
CA GLY A 189 -11.37 5.18 11.39
C GLY A 189 -11.14 6.64 11.81
N MET A 190 -10.05 6.92 12.53
CA MET A 190 -9.65 8.25 12.98
C MET A 190 -8.63 8.91 12.05
N PHE A 191 -8.00 8.13 11.18
CA PHE A 191 -6.98 8.61 10.26
C PHE A 191 -7.53 9.69 9.32
N ASP A 192 -6.79 10.80 9.21
CA ASP A 192 -7.12 11.89 8.30
C ASP A 192 -6.16 11.93 7.10
N PRO A 193 -6.61 11.48 5.91
CA PRO A 193 -5.78 11.45 4.72
C PRO A 193 -5.44 12.84 4.15
N ARG A 194 -6.08 13.93 4.63
CA ARG A 194 -5.84 15.29 4.13
C ARG A 194 -4.39 15.73 4.30
N GLU A 195 -3.71 15.25 5.36
CA GLU A 195 -2.30 15.52 5.60
C GLU A 195 -1.37 14.96 4.49
N LEU A 196 -1.77 13.85 3.88
CA LEU A 196 -0.99 13.18 2.83
C LEU A 196 -1.21 13.79 1.45
N VAL A 197 -2.37 14.42 1.24
CA VAL A 197 -2.72 15.06 -0.04
C VAL A 197 -2.47 16.56 -0.05
N ALA A 198 -2.22 17.18 1.09
CA ALA A 198 -1.74 18.55 1.17
C ALA A 198 -0.40 18.70 0.43
N GLN A 199 -0.24 19.82 -0.26
CA GLN A 199 1.03 20.18 -0.94
C GLN A 199 2.11 20.51 0.06
#